data_10ea4f66e892004536f151179247f160
#
_entry.id   10ea4f66e892004536f151179247f160
#
_cell.length_a   1.000
_cell.length_b   1.000
_cell.length_c   1.000
_cell.angle_alpha   90.00
_cell.angle_beta   90.00
_cell.angle_gamma   90.00
#
_symmetry.space_group_name_H-M   'P 1'
#
loop_
_entity.id
_entity.type
_entity.pdbx_description
1 polymer ?
#
loop_
_entity_poly.entity_id
_entity_poly.type
_entity_poly.pdbx_seq_one_letter_code
_entity_poly.pdbx_strand_id
1 'polypeptide(L)'
;MANYVPTLLLVRAELKDGTYTEYQDYDDFVYPTKMMTVSDVRKLYRIPKDYVNADVEGNSQAVANFLNISVSRNDTKLFQKVMAIREQPEIRFRGNQENDPTNLVDIEGSIDLQWIQGLGQNVKTSYWLTSSGSWGEEPFLDWLLEMSSDDDVELVQSLSYGENEDAYV
;
A
#
# COMPACT_ATOMS: atom_id res chain seq x y z
N MET A 1 21.69 -18.31 17.51
CA MET A 1 21.20 -17.07 16.89
C MET A 1 19.69 -17.20 16.81
N ALA A 2 18.94 -16.35 17.51
CA ALA A 2 17.49 -16.36 17.42
C ALA A 2 17.10 -15.98 16.00
N ASN A 3 16.26 -16.77 15.34
CA ASN A 3 15.72 -16.44 14.05
C ASN A 3 14.86 -15.18 14.19
N TYR A 4 15.41 -14.05 13.76
CA TYR A 4 14.69 -12.78 13.71
C TYR A 4 13.68 -12.85 12.57
N VAL A 5 12.39 -12.82 12.92
CA VAL A 5 11.31 -12.65 11.94
C VAL A 5 10.92 -11.17 11.98
N PRO A 6 11.25 -10.41 10.95
CA PRO A 6 10.88 -9.01 10.90
C PRO A 6 9.35 -8.89 10.73
N THR A 7 8.73 -8.05 11.56
CA THR A 7 7.32 -7.70 11.41
C THR A 7 7.22 -6.34 10.74
N LEU A 8 6.50 -6.29 9.63
CA LEU A 8 6.16 -5.04 8.97
C LEU A 8 5.10 -4.32 9.81
N LEU A 9 5.31 -3.05 10.07
CA LEU A 9 4.36 -2.24 10.82
C LEU A 9 3.28 -1.70 9.89
N LEU A 10 2.04 -2.07 10.16
CA LEU A 10 0.86 -1.37 9.71
C LEU A 10 0.47 -0.36 10.78
N VAL A 11 0.28 0.90 10.40
CA VAL A 11 -0.17 1.96 11.31
C VAL A 11 -1.57 2.37 10.94
N ARG A 12 -2.49 2.34 11.90
CA ARG A 12 -3.86 2.82 11.75
C ARG A 12 -4.10 4.07 12.59
N ALA A 13 -4.90 4.98 12.06
CA ALA A 13 -5.33 6.19 12.76
C ALA A 13 -6.68 5.98 13.46
N GLU A 14 -6.93 6.81 14.46
CA GLU A 14 -8.24 6.94 15.08
C GLU A 14 -9.26 7.49 14.07
N LEU A 15 -10.43 6.88 14.01
CA LEU A 15 -11.54 7.36 13.19
C LEU A 15 -12.17 8.62 13.82
N LYS A 16 -12.84 9.46 13.01
CA LYS A 16 -13.45 10.71 13.46
C LYS A 16 -14.49 10.57 14.57
N ASP A 17 -15.06 9.41 14.75
CA ASP A 17 -16.04 9.09 15.80
C ASP A 17 -15.40 8.61 17.11
N GLY A 18 -14.08 8.58 17.20
CA GLY A 18 -13.33 8.09 18.36
C GLY A 18 -13.27 6.57 18.46
N THR A 19 -13.76 5.86 17.45
CA THR A 19 -13.59 4.41 17.38
C THR A 19 -12.25 4.10 16.74
N TYR A 20 -11.50 3.19 17.36
CA TYR A 20 -10.41 2.52 16.69
C TYR A 20 -11.02 1.32 15.95
N THR A 21 -10.60 1.07 14.73
CA THR A 21 -10.80 -0.25 14.17
C THR A 21 -9.93 -1.19 14.99
N GLU A 22 -10.50 -1.75 16.06
CA GLU A 22 -9.80 -2.72 16.87
C GLU A 22 -9.38 -3.86 15.95
N TYR A 23 -8.07 -4.06 15.82
CA TYR A 23 -7.59 -5.40 15.61
C TYR A 23 -8.15 -6.21 16.77
N GLN A 24 -8.90 -7.27 16.49
CA GLN A 24 -9.09 -8.29 17.49
C GLN A 24 -7.70 -8.67 17.95
N ASP A 25 -7.39 -8.34 19.21
CA ASP A 25 -6.23 -8.86 19.90
C ASP A 25 -6.27 -10.37 19.70
N TYR A 26 -5.41 -10.86 18.81
CA TYR A 26 -5.07 -12.26 18.91
C TYR A 26 -4.21 -12.35 20.16
N ASP A 27 -4.82 -12.79 21.26
CA ASP A 27 -4.19 -12.94 22.59
C ASP A 27 -2.90 -13.77 22.59
N ASP A 28 -2.57 -14.38 21.45
CA ASP A 28 -1.37 -15.18 21.23
C ASP A 28 -0.29 -14.48 20.37
N PHE A 29 -0.49 -13.21 19.98
CA PHE A 29 0.50 -12.51 19.16
C PHE A 29 1.62 -11.93 20.03
N VAL A 30 2.73 -12.65 20.10
CA VAL A 30 3.95 -12.12 20.72
C VAL A 30 4.49 -11.00 19.84
N TYR A 31 4.27 -9.74 20.23
CA TYR A 31 4.86 -8.59 19.56
C TYR A 31 6.38 -8.76 19.50
N PRO A 32 6.99 -8.71 18.32
CA PRO A 32 8.44 -8.80 18.23
C PRO A 32 9.08 -7.64 18.97
N THR A 33 10.16 -7.92 19.71
CA THR A 33 10.90 -6.94 20.49
C THR A 33 11.55 -5.85 19.61
N LYS A 34 11.55 -6.05 18.30
CA LYS A 34 12.07 -5.09 17.31
C LYS A 34 11.21 -5.09 16.06
N MET A 35 10.58 -3.96 15.76
CA MET A 35 9.87 -3.73 14.51
C MET A 35 10.85 -3.32 13.41
N MET A 36 10.58 -3.74 12.18
CA MET A 36 11.30 -3.28 11.00
C MET A 36 10.79 -1.89 10.59
N THR A 37 11.73 -0.95 10.44
CA THR A 37 11.41 0.40 10.00
C THR A 37 11.75 0.61 8.52
N VAL A 38 11.22 1.67 7.91
CA VAL A 38 11.62 2.10 6.56
C VAL A 38 13.12 2.30 6.48
N SER A 39 13.74 2.85 7.52
CA SER A 39 15.21 3.02 7.60
C SER A 39 15.96 1.69 7.58
N ASP A 40 15.44 0.66 8.25
CA ASP A 40 16.06 -0.68 8.26
C ASP A 40 15.99 -1.34 6.89
N VAL A 41 14.83 -1.24 6.22
CA VAL A 41 14.67 -1.77 4.85
C VAL A 41 15.56 -1.03 3.87
N ARG A 42 15.60 0.31 3.91
CA ARG A 42 16.50 1.11 3.07
C ARG A 42 17.96 0.70 3.26
N LYS A 43 18.39 0.48 4.52
CA LYS A 43 19.75 0.00 4.82
C LYS A 43 20.00 -1.40 4.26
N LEU A 44 19.03 -2.31 4.39
CA LEU A 44 19.13 -3.67 3.85
C LEU A 44 19.35 -3.68 2.34
N TYR A 45 18.61 -2.83 1.63
CA TYR A 45 18.70 -2.68 0.17
C TYR A 45 19.80 -1.69 -0.27
N ARG A 46 20.63 -1.18 0.67
CA ARG A 46 21.72 -0.24 0.42
C ARG A 46 21.26 1.06 -0.25
N ILE A 47 20.04 1.49 0.03
CA ILE A 47 19.56 2.80 -0.40
C ILE A 47 20.21 3.85 0.51
N PRO A 48 20.91 4.87 -0.05
CA PRO A 48 21.54 5.90 0.77
C PRO A 48 20.52 6.59 1.69
N LYS A 49 20.97 6.88 2.93
CA LYS A 49 20.07 7.44 3.97
C LYS A 49 19.35 8.71 3.49
N ASP A 50 20.08 9.58 2.81
CA ASP A 50 19.59 10.89 2.37
C ASP A 50 19.07 10.86 0.91
N TYR A 51 19.03 9.68 0.30
CA TYR A 51 18.50 9.56 -1.05
C TYR A 51 16.99 9.77 -1.04
N VAL A 52 16.58 10.73 -1.83
CA VAL A 52 15.18 11.03 -2.12
C VAL A 52 15.09 11.24 -3.61
N ASN A 53 14.06 10.70 -4.24
CA ASN A 53 13.85 10.91 -5.66
C ASN A 53 13.79 12.41 -5.96
N ALA A 54 14.50 12.83 -6.99
CA ALA A 54 14.25 14.13 -7.57
C ALA A 54 12.81 14.12 -8.11
N ASP A 55 12.15 15.28 -8.02
CA ASP A 55 10.84 15.45 -8.68
C ASP A 55 11.07 15.48 -10.19
N VAL A 56 11.18 14.28 -10.77
CA VAL A 56 11.44 14.08 -12.19
C VAL A 56 10.10 13.86 -12.86
N GLU A 57 9.83 14.63 -13.88
CA GLU A 57 8.65 14.44 -14.73
C GLU A 57 8.64 13.00 -15.29
N GLY A 58 7.49 12.32 -15.12
CA GLY A 58 7.32 10.93 -15.54
C GLY A 58 7.77 9.88 -14.52
N ASN A 59 8.36 10.26 -13.38
CA ASN A 59 8.65 9.30 -12.31
C ASN A 59 7.41 9.09 -11.43
N SER A 60 6.84 7.90 -11.48
CA SER A 60 5.59 7.57 -10.80
C SER A 60 5.51 6.09 -10.43
N GLN A 61 4.74 5.81 -9.40
CA GLN A 61 4.51 4.45 -8.89
C GLN A 61 3.04 4.26 -8.51
N ALA A 62 2.57 3.02 -8.54
CA ALA A 62 1.22 2.69 -8.14
C ALA A 62 1.14 1.36 -7.39
N VAL A 63 0.09 1.24 -6.59
CA VAL A 63 -0.41 -0.02 -6.04
C VAL A 63 -1.74 -0.31 -6.72
N ALA A 64 -1.91 -1.52 -7.23
CA ALA A 64 -3.17 -1.99 -7.78
C ALA A 64 -3.87 -2.93 -6.79
N ASN A 65 -5.14 -2.66 -6.53
CA ASN A 65 -5.99 -3.44 -5.66
C ASN A 65 -7.32 -3.80 -6.35
N PHE A 66 -7.79 -5.03 -6.15
CA PHE A 66 -8.87 -5.62 -6.94
C PHE A 66 -10.10 -6.07 -6.12
N LEU A 67 -10.05 -5.97 -4.81
CA LEU A 67 -11.09 -6.52 -3.92
C LEU A 67 -11.95 -5.45 -3.25
N ASN A 68 -12.12 -4.30 -3.89
CA ASN A 68 -12.86 -3.16 -3.32
C ASN A 68 -12.32 -2.73 -1.94
N ILE A 69 -11.01 -2.80 -1.80
CA ILE A 69 -10.30 -2.51 -0.54
C ILE A 69 -9.88 -1.05 -0.53
N SER A 70 -10.57 -0.25 0.26
CA SER A 70 -10.22 1.16 0.46
C SER A 70 -9.02 1.32 1.38
N VAL A 71 -8.35 2.47 1.26
CA VAL A 71 -7.22 2.86 2.12
C VAL A 71 -7.45 4.22 2.75
N SER A 72 -6.87 4.43 3.92
CA SER A 72 -6.98 5.67 4.67
C SER A 72 -5.75 6.57 4.44
N ARG A 73 -5.98 7.79 3.94
CA ARG A 73 -4.93 8.82 3.83
C ARG A 73 -4.35 9.20 5.21
N ASN A 74 -5.19 9.18 6.25
CA ASN A 74 -4.76 9.51 7.60
C ASN A 74 -3.83 8.43 8.16
N ASP A 75 -4.10 7.16 7.90
CA ASP A 75 -3.25 6.05 8.31
C ASP A 75 -1.89 6.12 7.60
N THR A 76 -1.89 6.48 6.32
CA THR A 76 -0.65 6.66 5.56
C THR A 76 0.18 7.82 6.12
N LYS A 77 -0.44 8.95 6.47
CA LYS A 77 0.25 10.08 7.12
C LYS A 77 0.77 9.70 8.51
N LEU A 78 0.01 8.93 9.27
CA LEU A 78 0.46 8.44 10.57
C LEU A 78 1.66 7.49 10.43
N PHE A 79 1.64 6.58 9.45
CA PHE A 79 2.78 5.74 9.11
C PHE A 79 4.03 6.57 8.80
N GLN A 80 3.91 7.59 7.95
CA GLN A 80 5.01 8.48 7.60
C GLN A 80 5.62 9.15 8.85
N LYS A 81 4.76 9.61 9.77
CA LYS A 81 5.19 10.20 11.04
C LYS A 81 5.89 9.18 11.95
N VAL A 82 5.34 7.98 12.11
CA VAL A 82 5.91 6.92 12.95
C VAL A 82 7.25 6.44 12.40
N MET A 83 7.37 6.32 11.08
CA MET A 83 8.60 5.92 10.40
C MET A 83 9.64 7.03 10.27
N ALA A 84 9.33 8.23 10.79
CA ALA A 84 10.20 9.42 10.73
C ALA A 84 10.65 9.75 9.29
N ILE A 85 9.75 9.57 8.34
CA ILE A 85 9.94 10.02 6.96
C ILE A 85 9.17 11.33 6.74
N ARG A 86 9.61 12.13 5.78
CA ARG A 86 8.91 13.36 5.43
C ARG A 86 7.53 13.06 4.84
N GLU A 87 6.65 14.04 4.86
CA GLU A 87 5.37 13.97 4.16
C GLU A 87 5.60 13.70 2.67
N GLN A 88 4.88 12.72 2.15
CA GLN A 88 4.96 12.30 0.76
C GLN A 88 3.93 13.04 -0.11
N PRO A 89 4.12 13.05 -1.44
CA PRO A 89 3.10 13.57 -2.36
C PRO A 89 1.73 12.94 -2.09
N GLU A 90 0.68 13.69 -2.38
CA GLU A 90 -0.68 13.23 -2.19
C GLU A 90 -0.99 12.03 -3.08
N ILE A 91 -1.72 11.04 -2.52
CA ILE A 91 -2.10 9.83 -3.24
C ILE A 91 -3.21 10.18 -4.25
N ARG A 92 -3.01 9.78 -5.50
CA ARG A 92 -4.02 9.84 -6.55
C ARG A 92 -4.80 8.54 -6.55
N PHE A 93 -6.12 8.60 -6.40
CA PHE A 93 -7.00 7.44 -6.54
C PHE A 93 -7.43 7.30 -7.99
N ARG A 94 -7.39 6.06 -8.48
CA ARG A 94 -7.69 5.69 -9.86
C ARG A 94 -8.46 4.37 -9.90
N GLY A 95 -8.91 3.98 -11.09
CA GLY A 95 -9.71 2.77 -11.31
C GLY A 95 -11.21 3.05 -11.32
N ASN A 96 -12.00 2.01 -11.49
CA ASN A 96 -13.45 2.09 -11.64
C ASN A 96 -14.22 2.08 -10.31
N GLN A 97 -13.52 2.00 -9.18
CA GLN A 97 -14.10 2.04 -7.84
C GLN A 97 -13.68 3.30 -7.09
N GLU A 98 -14.58 3.83 -6.28
CA GLU A 98 -14.29 4.94 -5.38
C GLU A 98 -13.59 4.44 -4.11
N ASN A 99 -12.54 5.13 -3.69
CA ASN A 99 -11.92 4.88 -2.40
C ASN A 99 -12.77 5.48 -1.27
N ASP A 100 -13.53 4.66 -0.60
CA ASP A 100 -14.34 5.05 0.56
C ASP A 100 -13.73 4.47 1.85
N PRO A 101 -13.00 5.28 2.63
CA PRO A 101 -12.36 4.82 3.87
C PRO A 101 -13.35 4.50 4.99
N THR A 102 -14.66 4.74 4.80
CA THR A 102 -15.70 4.30 5.73
C THR A 102 -16.13 2.85 5.48
N ASN A 103 -15.78 2.33 4.31
CA ASN A 103 -15.92 0.92 3.96
C ASN A 103 -14.75 0.09 4.52
N LEU A 104 -14.58 -1.11 3.99
CA LEU A 104 -13.50 -1.99 4.39
C LEU A 104 -12.13 -1.37 4.09
N VAL A 105 -11.44 -0.91 5.12
CA VAL A 105 -10.01 -0.58 5.05
C VAL A 105 -9.24 -1.83 5.44
N ASP A 106 -8.60 -2.46 4.46
CA ASP A 106 -7.88 -3.70 4.69
C ASP A 106 -6.39 -3.48 4.91
N ILE A 107 -5.79 -4.51 5.50
CA ILE A 107 -4.36 -4.58 5.82
C ILE A 107 -3.53 -4.53 4.55
N GLU A 108 -3.89 -5.33 3.54
CA GLU A 108 -3.12 -5.48 2.30
C GLU A 108 -2.96 -4.15 1.57
N GLY A 109 -4.06 -3.50 1.21
CA GLY A 109 -3.99 -2.21 0.52
C GLY A 109 -3.26 -1.14 1.33
N SER A 110 -3.44 -1.15 2.65
CA SER A 110 -2.78 -0.18 3.53
C SER A 110 -1.28 -0.42 3.65
N ILE A 111 -0.84 -1.68 3.83
CA ILE A 111 0.59 -2.00 3.95
C ILE A 111 1.33 -1.71 2.64
N ASP A 112 0.76 -2.09 1.50
CA ASP A 112 1.33 -1.85 0.19
C ASP A 112 1.54 -0.35 -0.06
N LEU A 113 0.49 0.44 0.16
CA LEU A 113 0.56 1.89 -0.05
C LEU A 113 1.54 2.58 0.90
N GLN A 114 1.53 2.22 2.18
CA GLN A 114 2.42 2.79 3.19
C GLN A 114 3.88 2.50 2.86
N TRP A 115 4.19 1.26 2.47
CA TRP A 115 5.56 0.85 2.21
C TRP A 115 6.09 1.33 0.86
N ILE A 116 5.27 1.35 -0.20
CA ILE A 116 5.73 1.88 -1.49
C ILE A 116 6.07 3.38 -1.37
N GLN A 117 5.25 4.17 -0.65
CA GLN A 117 5.56 5.57 -0.38
C GLN A 117 6.74 5.75 0.57
N GLY A 118 6.87 4.87 1.57
CA GLY A 118 7.97 4.93 2.53
C GLY A 118 9.34 4.72 1.91
N LEU A 119 9.43 3.79 0.98
CA LEU A 119 10.67 3.43 0.28
C LEU A 119 10.93 4.32 -0.93
N GLY A 120 9.93 4.53 -1.77
CA GLY A 120 9.97 5.40 -2.96
C GLY A 120 9.62 6.85 -2.63
N GLN A 121 10.40 7.48 -1.72
CA GLN A 121 10.13 8.83 -1.26
C GLN A 121 10.19 9.86 -2.38
N ASN A 122 9.24 10.82 -2.35
CA ASN A 122 9.08 11.88 -3.33
C ASN A 122 8.76 11.39 -4.75
N VAL A 123 8.07 10.28 -4.86
CA VAL A 123 7.54 9.76 -6.12
C VAL A 123 6.02 9.95 -6.14
N LYS A 124 5.48 10.42 -7.26
CA LYS A 124 4.02 10.47 -7.46
C LYS A 124 3.45 9.08 -7.29
N THR A 125 2.47 8.93 -6.41
CA THR A 125 1.92 7.62 -6.05
C THR A 125 0.43 7.57 -6.33
N SER A 126 -0.01 6.57 -7.07
CA SER A 126 -1.41 6.26 -7.28
C SER A 126 -1.83 4.97 -6.57
N TYR A 127 -3.09 4.92 -6.23
CA TYR A 127 -3.76 3.73 -5.75
C TYR A 127 -4.88 3.40 -6.72
N TRP A 128 -4.71 2.31 -7.48
CA TRP A 128 -5.71 1.80 -8.40
C TRP A 128 -6.66 0.88 -7.66
N LEU A 129 -7.93 1.18 -7.73
CA LEU A 129 -9.00 0.39 -7.16
C LEU A 129 -9.93 -0.05 -8.27
N THR A 130 -9.79 -1.28 -8.72
CA THR A 130 -10.55 -1.84 -9.83
C THR A 130 -11.33 -3.07 -9.37
N SER A 131 -12.61 -3.13 -9.72
CA SER A 131 -13.48 -4.27 -9.47
C SER A 131 -14.18 -4.68 -10.76
N SER A 132 -14.27 -5.97 -11.00
CA SER A 132 -15.01 -6.55 -12.11
C SER A 132 -16.53 -6.51 -11.93
N GLY A 133 -17.03 -6.03 -10.81
CA GLY A 133 -18.47 -5.91 -10.53
C GLY A 133 -19.17 -7.22 -10.14
N SER A 134 -18.60 -8.37 -10.42
CA SER A 134 -19.17 -9.68 -10.12
C SER A 134 -18.14 -10.64 -9.56
N TRP A 135 -18.55 -11.48 -8.61
CA TRP A 135 -17.72 -12.57 -8.11
C TRP A 135 -17.41 -13.56 -9.24
N GLY A 136 -16.12 -13.78 -9.50
CA GLY A 136 -15.64 -14.74 -10.50
C GLY A 136 -15.28 -14.13 -11.85
N GLU A 137 -15.41 -12.83 -12.03
CA GLU A 137 -14.84 -12.13 -13.18
C GLU A 137 -13.37 -11.76 -12.92
N GLU A 138 -12.61 -11.64 -14.00
CA GLU A 138 -11.16 -11.40 -13.98
C GLU A 138 -10.87 -9.89 -13.82
N PRO A 139 -10.56 -9.38 -12.60
CA PRO A 139 -10.36 -7.95 -12.38
C PRO A 139 -9.07 -7.42 -13.01
N PHE A 140 -8.11 -8.29 -13.28
CA PHE A 140 -6.84 -7.91 -13.91
C PHE A 140 -7.04 -7.42 -15.34
N LEU A 141 -7.99 -8.04 -16.07
CA LEU A 141 -8.29 -7.62 -17.43
C LEU A 141 -8.88 -6.21 -17.44
N ASP A 142 -9.82 -5.92 -16.55
CA ASP A 142 -10.43 -4.60 -16.46
C ASP A 142 -9.39 -3.52 -16.13
N TRP A 143 -8.53 -3.80 -15.17
CA TRP A 143 -7.41 -2.92 -14.83
C TRP A 143 -6.44 -2.71 -16.00
N LEU A 144 -6.08 -3.77 -16.73
CA LEU A 144 -5.22 -3.67 -17.91
C LEU A 144 -5.85 -2.85 -19.03
N LEU A 145 -7.16 -2.98 -19.24
CA LEU A 145 -7.90 -2.20 -20.23
C LEU A 145 -7.97 -0.73 -19.84
N GLU A 146 -8.21 -0.43 -18.55
CA GLU A 146 -8.19 0.94 -18.05
C GLU A 146 -6.79 1.56 -18.24
N MET A 147 -5.73 0.87 -17.83
CA MET A 147 -4.36 1.33 -17.99
C MET A 147 -3.97 1.54 -19.45
N SER A 148 -4.37 0.62 -20.34
CA SER A 148 -4.02 0.70 -21.76
C SER A 148 -4.70 1.86 -22.50
N SER A 149 -5.76 2.40 -21.93
CA SER A 149 -6.51 3.55 -22.46
C SER A 149 -6.10 4.89 -21.87
N ASP A 150 -5.16 4.89 -20.92
CA ASP A 150 -4.75 6.08 -20.17
C ASP A 150 -3.33 6.50 -20.58
N ASP A 151 -3.18 7.76 -20.97
CA ASP A 151 -1.90 8.33 -21.41
C ASP A 151 -0.97 8.70 -20.23
N ASP A 152 -1.48 8.68 -18.98
CA ASP A 152 -0.76 9.08 -17.75
C ASP A 152 -0.65 7.91 -16.76
N VAL A 153 -0.24 6.75 -17.25
CA VAL A 153 -0.04 5.55 -16.43
C VAL A 153 1.28 5.61 -15.68
N GLU A 154 1.25 5.18 -14.43
CA GLU A 154 2.44 5.11 -13.60
C GLU A 154 3.44 4.08 -14.14
N LEU A 155 4.72 4.43 -14.12
CA LEU A 155 5.80 3.63 -14.69
C LEU A 155 6.10 2.35 -13.90
N VAL A 156 5.81 2.33 -12.61
CA VAL A 156 6.02 1.19 -11.72
C VAL A 156 4.69 0.79 -11.11
N GLN A 157 4.31 -0.46 -11.30
CA GLN A 157 3.07 -1.04 -10.76
C GLN A 157 3.42 -2.13 -9.75
N SER A 158 2.83 -2.07 -8.56
CA SER A 158 2.93 -3.11 -7.53
C SER A 158 1.59 -3.85 -7.41
N LEU A 159 1.63 -5.17 -7.60
CA LEU A 159 0.47 -6.05 -7.52
C LEU A 159 0.76 -7.14 -6.51
N SER A 160 0.06 -7.11 -5.37
CA SER A 160 0.17 -8.12 -4.31
C SER A 160 -0.91 -9.19 -4.46
N TYR A 161 -1.09 -9.68 -5.67
CA TYR A 161 -2.10 -10.68 -6.03
C TYR A 161 -1.49 -11.81 -6.83
N GLY A 162 -1.97 -13.01 -6.58
CA GLY A 162 -1.60 -14.18 -7.35
C GLY A 162 -2.46 -15.36 -6.96
N GLU A 163 -2.59 -16.32 -7.86
CA GLU A 163 -3.30 -17.57 -7.66
C GLU A 163 -2.51 -18.73 -8.26
N ASN A 164 -2.78 -19.95 -7.82
CA ASN A 164 -2.20 -21.13 -8.41
C ASN A 164 -2.78 -21.36 -9.81
N GLU A 165 -1.94 -21.77 -10.76
CA GLU A 165 -2.37 -22.11 -12.12
C GLU A 165 -3.49 -23.16 -12.14
N ASP A 166 -3.45 -24.12 -11.22
CA ASP A 166 -4.46 -25.18 -11.11
C ASP A 166 -5.88 -24.68 -10.78
N ALA A 167 -6.02 -23.43 -10.35
CA ALA A 167 -7.32 -22.82 -10.08
C ALA A 167 -8.10 -22.47 -11.36
N TYR A 168 -7.43 -22.48 -12.51
CA TYR A 168 -7.99 -22.08 -13.81
C TYR A 168 -8.09 -23.23 -14.82
N VAL A 169 -7.96 -24.49 -14.38
CA VAL A 169 -8.04 -25.69 -15.24
C VAL A 169 -9.36 -26.42 -15.09
#